data_b83c0365bc725bb2ae1d51191769f68b
#
_entry.id   b83c0365bc725bb2ae1d51191769f68b
#
_cell.length_a   1.000
_cell.length_b   1.000
_cell.length_c   1.000
_cell.angle_alpha   90.00
_cell.angle_beta   90.00
_cell.angle_gamma   90.00
#
_symmetry.space_group_name_H-M   'P 1'
#
loop_
_entity.id
_entity.type
_entity.pdbx_description
1 polymer ?
#
loop_
_entity_poly.entity_id
_entity_poly.type
_entity_poly.pdbx_seq_one_letter_code
_entity_poly.pdbx_strand_id
1 'polypeptide(L)'
;MAEKKASVWTSISFWRRSAAWVTGLATVLLIWLTFDTMAQIRMGTDEELAKGVKRRIPAPTVVNYKIDYKYDEKRGLEAPVIGPEKQPLFGKEMSPEEAAKMLHLGKLTSQSKNCMDCHTLLGNGAYYAPDLTKAWLDPMWEQTMPAMTGAKSKEEAMVKFLMHPERYPTHARMMPNLGITEEEAKGLVVFLKHMSSIDTNGYPRGFSKTVKTFETGGTYAK
;
A
#
# COMPACT_ATOMS: atom_id res chain seq x y z
N MET A 1 -53.61 39.62 -24.48
CA MET A 1 -52.88 38.35 -24.34
C MET A 1 -51.54 38.67 -23.72
N ALA A 2 -51.27 38.25 -22.47
CA ALA A 2 -49.98 38.49 -21.81
C ALA A 2 -48.97 37.48 -22.34
N GLU A 3 -47.91 37.93 -22.98
CA GLU A 3 -46.81 37.16 -23.47
C GLU A 3 -46.10 36.50 -22.26
N LYS A 4 -46.21 35.19 -22.12
CA LYS A 4 -45.51 34.42 -21.08
C LYS A 4 -44.01 34.55 -21.33
N LYS A 5 -43.29 35.36 -20.54
CA LYS A 5 -41.84 35.42 -20.57
C LYS A 5 -41.29 34.01 -20.41
N ALA A 6 -40.60 33.49 -21.44
CA ALA A 6 -39.94 32.21 -21.40
C ALA A 6 -38.99 32.17 -20.22
N SER A 7 -39.05 31.12 -19.40
CA SER A 7 -38.19 30.92 -18.26
C SER A 7 -36.73 30.73 -18.75
N VAL A 8 -35.75 31.32 -18.05
CA VAL A 8 -34.31 31.14 -18.33
C VAL A 8 -33.93 29.65 -18.36
N TRP A 9 -34.62 28.86 -17.55
CA TRP A 9 -34.42 27.41 -17.45
C TRP A 9 -34.84 26.63 -18.68
N THR A 10 -35.67 27.19 -19.59
CA THR A 10 -36.05 26.58 -20.85
C THR A 10 -35.16 27.00 -22.02
N SER A 11 -34.20 27.89 -21.78
CA SER A 11 -33.33 28.42 -22.82
C SER A 11 -32.10 27.50 -23.10
N ILE A 12 -32.01 26.98 -24.31
CA ILE A 12 -30.89 26.16 -24.78
C ILE A 12 -29.55 26.95 -24.71
N SER A 13 -29.60 28.26 -25.00
CA SER A 13 -28.42 29.11 -24.96
C SER A 13 -27.91 29.27 -23.54
N PHE A 14 -28.76 29.35 -22.54
CA PHE A 14 -28.38 29.39 -21.13
C PHE A 14 -27.63 28.11 -20.75
N TRP A 15 -28.16 26.93 -21.04
CA TRP A 15 -27.55 25.67 -20.70
C TRP A 15 -26.23 25.43 -21.42
N ARG A 16 -26.13 25.80 -22.71
CA ARG A 16 -24.86 25.71 -23.45
C ARG A 16 -23.76 26.59 -22.85
N ARG A 17 -24.07 27.83 -22.49
CA ARG A 17 -23.10 28.74 -21.86
C ARG A 17 -22.71 28.25 -20.46
N SER A 18 -23.68 27.84 -19.65
CA SER A 18 -23.43 27.30 -18.31
C SER A 18 -22.55 26.05 -18.38
N ALA A 19 -22.84 25.11 -19.27
CA ALA A 19 -22.02 23.92 -19.46
C ALA A 19 -20.59 24.29 -19.89
N ALA A 20 -20.42 25.21 -20.84
CA ALA A 20 -19.10 25.66 -21.27
C ALA A 20 -18.28 26.30 -20.12
N TRP A 21 -18.92 27.16 -19.33
CA TRP A 21 -18.27 27.77 -18.17
C TRP A 21 -17.90 26.76 -17.09
N VAL A 22 -18.82 25.87 -16.73
CA VAL A 22 -18.56 24.85 -15.72
C VAL A 22 -17.44 23.90 -16.17
N THR A 23 -17.49 23.44 -17.43
CA THR A 23 -16.43 22.59 -17.98
C THR A 23 -15.09 23.31 -18.01
N GLY A 24 -15.04 24.57 -18.47
CA GLY A 24 -13.81 25.34 -18.49
C GLY A 24 -13.20 25.54 -17.10
N LEU A 25 -14.02 25.94 -16.13
CA LEU A 25 -13.56 26.10 -14.74
C LEU A 25 -13.10 24.79 -14.13
N ALA A 26 -13.85 23.71 -14.35
CA ALA A 26 -13.48 22.38 -13.85
C ALA A 26 -12.16 21.90 -14.46
N THR A 27 -11.95 22.13 -15.75
CA THR A 27 -10.68 21.78 -16.42
C THR A 27 -9.51 22.55 -15.84
N VAL A 28 -9.62 23.86 -15.65
CA VAL A 28 -8.58 24.69 -15.03
C VAL A 28 -8.28 24.21 -13.61
N LEU A 29 -9.32 23.94 -12.81
CA LEU A 29 -9.17 23.44 -11.45
C LEU A 29 -8.48 22.07 -11.42
N LEU A 30 -8.85 21.15 -12.30
CA LEU A 30 -8.22 19.83 -12.38
C LEU A 30 -6.74 19.92 -12.77
N ILE A 31 -6.41 20.79 -13.74
CA ILE A 31 -5.01 21.01 -14.12
C ILE A 31 -4.23 21.57 -12.92
N TRP A 32 -4.76 22.58 -12.25
CA TRP A 32 -4.12 23.16 -11.08
C TRP A 32 -3.93 22.14 -9.95
N LEU A 33 -4.97 21.38 -9.59
CA LEU A 33 -4.90 20.34 -8.57
C LEU A 33 -3.92 19.22 -8.94
N THR A 34 -3.80 18.89 -10.23
CA THR A 34 -2.83 17.89 -10.70
C THR A 34 -1.41 18.36 -10.43
N PHE A 35 -1.06 19.59 -10.81
CA PHE A 35 0.27 20.13 -10.56
C PHE A 35 0.54 20.35 -9.07
N ASP A 36 -0.45 20.81 -8.30
CA ASP A 36 -0.34 20.95 -6.86
C ASP A 36 -0.07 19.60 -6.18
N THR A 37 -0.81 18.56 -6.57
CA THR A 37 -0.61 17.18 -6.07
C THR A 37 0.78 16.67 -6.43
N MET A 38 1.23 16.86 -7.68
CA MET A 38 2.58 16.45 -8.10
C MET A 38 3.67 17.16 -7.30
N ALA A 39 3.48 18.45 -6.99
CA ALA A 39 4.43 19.20 -6.16
C ALA A 39 4.47 18.72 -4.70
N GLN A 40 3.35 18.21 -4.19
CA GLN A 40 3.26 17.66 -2.83
C GLN A 40 3.82 16.23 -2.71
N ILE A 41 3.83 15.47 -3.82
CA ILE A 41 4.41 14.13 -3.85
C ILE A 41 5.93 14.26 -3.91
N ARG A 42 6.60 14.01 -2.78
CA ARG A 42 8.07 14.04 -2.70
C ARG A 42 8.59 12.64 -2.41
N MET A 43 9.50 12.17 -3.23
CA MET A 43 10.25 10.94 -3.02
C MET A 43 11.52 11.26 -2.20
N GLY A 44 11.81 10.44 -1.18
CA GLY A 44 13.05 10.55 -0.41
C GLY A 44 14.25 10.04 -1.20
N THR A 45 15.42 10.66 -0.99
CA THR A 45 16.72 10.12 -1.42
C THR A 45 17.26 9.12 -0.38
N ASP A 46 18.25 8.29 -0.75
CA ASP A 46 18.87 7.34 0.17
C ASP A 46 19.49 8.02 1.40
N GLU A 47 20.10 9.20 1.23
CA GLU A 47 20.65 9.98 2.33
C GLU A 47 19.56 10.48 3.29
N GLU A 48 18.42 10.89 2.76
CA GLU A 48 17.31 11.34 3.59
C GLU A 48 16.64 10.18 4.33
N LEU A 49 16.56 9.01 3.71
CA LEU A 49 16.09 7.78 4.36
C LEU A 49 17.03 7.39 5.49
N ALA A 50 18.34 7.41 5.25
CA ALA A 50 19.35 7.11 6.27
C ALA A 50 19.33 8.09 7.45
N LYS A 51 18.94 9.34 7.21
CA LYS A 51 18.73 10.38 8.26
C LYS A 51 17.39 10.28 8.96
N GLY A 52 16.54 9.31 8.58
CA GLY A 52 15.19 9.14 9.17
C GLY A 52 14.20 10.21 8.80
N VAL A 53 14.41 10.93 7.69
CA VAL A 53 13.47 11.95 7.22
C VAL A 53 12.16 11.29 6.80
N LYS A 54 11.07 11.62 7.50
CA LYS A 54 9.74 11.12 7.21
C LYS A 54 9.19 11.77 5.94
N ARG A 55 8.96 10.97 4.91
CA ARG A 55 8.28 11.41 3.69
C ARG A 55 7.01 10.59 3.47
N ARG A 56 6.02 11.19 2.81
CA ARG A 56 4.74 10.50 2.52
C ARG A 56 4.94 9.29 1.60
N ILE A 57 5.83 9.42 0.61
CA ILE A 57 6.17 8.35 -0.33
C ILE A 57 7.68 8.15 -0.29
N PRO A 58 8.16 7.04 0.26
CA PRO A 58 9.58 6.70 0.28
C PRO A 58 10.11 6.40 -1.12
N ALA A 59 11.44 6.59 -1.31
CA ALA A 59 12.11 6.14 -2.53
C ALA A 59 12.01 4.61 -2.70
N PRO A 60 12.11 4.06 -3.92
CA PRO A 60 12.14 2.62 -4.14
C PRO A 60 13.20 1.88 -3.31
N THR A 61 14.34 2.51 -3.07
CA THR A 61 15.46 1.98 -2.28
C THR A 61 15.16 1.78 -0.80
N VAL A 62 14.01 2.24 -0.29
CA VAL A 62 13.55 1.96 1.08
C VAL A 62 13.53 0.46 1.40
N VAL A 63 13.38 -0.38 0.38
CA VAL A 63 13.37 -1.83 0.52
C VAL A 63 14.72 -2.41 0.99
N ASN A 64 15.79 -1.64 0.93
CA ASN A 64 17.11 -2.02 1.46
C ASN A 64 17.24 -1.79 2.97
N TYR A 65 16.31 -1.07 3.57
CA TYR A 65 16.37 -0.70 4.98
C TYR A 65 15.38 -1.52 5.81
N LYS A 66 15.68 -1.60 7.11
CA LYS A 66 14.74 -2.13 8.08
C LYS A 66 13.57 -1.17 8.25
N ILE A 67 12.38 -1.71 8.12
CA ILE A 67 11.14 -0.99 8.37
C ILE A 67 10.58 -1.50 9.68
N ASP A 68 10.40 -0.60 10.61
CA ASP A 68 9.73 -0.86 11.88
C ASP A 68 8.41 -0.08 11.96
N TYR A 69 7.57 -0.40 12.94
CA TYR A 69 6.26 0.24 13.12
C TYR A 69 6.12 0.59 14.59
N LYS A 70 6.09 1.89 14.91
CA LYS A 70 6.11 2.37 16.28
C LYS A 70 4.98 3.34 16.54
N TYR A 71 4.50 3.32 17.77
CA TYR A 71 3.50 4.26 18.23
C TYR A 71 4.09 5.68 18.33
N ASP A 72 3.44 6.63 17.66
CA ASP A 72 3.75 8.06 17.71
C ASP A 72 2.78 8.73 18.70
N GLU A 73 3.27 9.04 19.88
CA GLU A 73 2.44 9.63 20.96
C GLU A 73 1.82 10.96 20.58
N LYS A 74 2.49 11.77 19.75
CA LYS A 74 1.98 13.08 19.33
C LYS A 74 0.79 12.96 18.39
N ARG A 75 0.77 11.90 17.58
CA ARG A 75 -0.28 11.64 16.60
C ARG A 75 -1.33 10.66 17.12
N GLY A 76 -1.05 9.96 18.21
CA GLY A 76 -1.94 8.93 18.77
C GLY A 76 -2.13 7.71 17.86
N LEU A 77 -1.15 7.40 17.00
CA LEU A 77 -1.23 6.32 16.03
C LEU A 77 0.13 5.66 15.78
N GLU A 78 0.10 4.45 15.27
CA GLU A 78 1.31 3.77 14.83
C GLU A 78 1.74 4.26 13.45
N ALA A 79 3.03 4.50 13.27
CA ALA A 79 3.62 4.98 12.04
C ALA A 79 4.88 4.17 11.67
N PRO A 80 5.19 4.01 10.38
CA PRO A 80 6.41 3.34 9.96
C PRO A 80 7.63 4.19 10.34
N VAL A 81 8.65 3.51 10.85
CA VAL A 81 9.96 4.07 11.14
C VAL A 81 10.97 3.35 10.26
N ILE A 82 11.58 4.10 9.35
CA ILE A 82 12.64 3.58 8.50
C ILE A 82 13.95 3.84 9.24
N GLY A 83 14.61 2.77 9.67
CA GLY A 83 15.86 2.87 10.44
C GLY A 83 17.05 3.09 9.54
N PRO A 84 18.21 3.48 10.14
CA PRO A 84 19.48 3.52 9.41
C PRO A 84 19.99 2.09 9.13
N GLU A 85 19.49 1.07 9.83
CA GLU A 85 19.90 -0.33 9.69
C GLU A 85 19.48 -0.86 8.32
N LYS A 86 20.43 -1.42 7.58
CA LYS A 86 20.18 -2.09 6.31
C LYS A 86 19.63 -3.49 6.55
N GLN A 87 18.58 -3.81 5.85
CA GLN A 87 17.95 -5.13 5.81
C GLN A 87 17.57 -5.45 4.36
N PRO A 88 18.57 -5.73 3.50
CA PRO A 88 18.31 -5.98 2.09
C PRO A 88 17.50 -7.25 1.90
N LEU A 89 16.58 -7.23 0.93
CA LEU A 89 15.80 -8.41 0.56
C LEU A 89 16.68 -9.41 -0.20
N PHE A 90 16.44 -10.70 0.03
CA PHE A 90 17.14 -11.80 -0.65
C PHE A 90 18.67 -11.73 -0.50
N GLY A 91 19.15 -11.12 0.59
CA GLY A 91 20.60 -11.00 0.87
C GLY A 91 21.36 -10.04 -0.05
N LYS A 92 20.67 -9.25 -0.89
CA LYS A 92 21.28 -8.34 -1.85
C LYS A 92 20.71 -6.93 -1.73
N GLU A 93 21.59 -5.94 -1.61
CA GLU A 93 21.20 -4.53 -1.71
C GLU A 93 20.90 -4.19 -3.18
N MET A 94 19.71 -3.62 -3.42
CA MET A 94 19.23 -3.25 -4.75
C MET A 94 19.66 -1.83 -5.09
N SER A 95 20.17 -1.63 -6.32
CA SER A 95 20.37 -0.28 -6.87
C SER A 95 19.03 0.46 -7.01
N PRO A 96 19.02 1.79 -7.15
CA PRO A 96 17.79 2.55 -7.35
C PRO A 96 16.97 2.06 -8.55
N GLU A 97 17.63 1.71 -9.67
CA GLU A 97 17.00 1.21 -10.88
C GLU A 97 16.43 -0.19 -10.68
N GLU A 98 17.19 -1.07 -10.02
CA GLU A 98 16.76 -2.43 -9.71
C GLU A 98 15.57 -2.44 -8.75
N ALA A 99 15.62 -1.64 -7.69
CA ALA A 99 14.53 -1.47 -6.75
C ALA A 99 13.26 -0.94 -7.42
N ALA A 100 13.40 0.07 -8.29
CA ALA A 100 12.29 0.62 -9.05
C ALA A 100 11.68 -0.41 -10.01
N LYS A 101 12.51 -1.18 -10.72
CA LYS A 101 12.07 -2.26 -11.62
C LYS A 101 11.29 -3.33 -10.88
N MET A 102 11.84 -3.82 -9.76
CA MET A 102 11.20 -4.86 -8.95
C MET A 102 9.90 -4.37 -8.31
N LEU A 103 9.89 -3.13 -7.82
CA LEU A 103 8.69 -2.48 -7.30
C LEU A 103 7.59 -2.39 -8.37
N HIS A 104 7.96 -1.97 -9.57
CA HIS A 104 7.03 -1.89 -10.71
C HIS A 104 6.49 -3.26 -11.10
N LEU A 105 7.35 -4.28 -11.17
CA LEU A 105 6.94 -5.67 -11.42
C LEU A 105 5.92 -6.14 -10.38
N GLY A 106 6.20 -5.94 -9.08
CA GLY A 106 5.27 -6.35 -8.02
C GLY A 106 3.93 -5.62 -8.08
N LYS A 107 3.95 -4.31 -8.38
CA LYS A 107 2.74 -3.53 -8.62
C LYS A 107 1.93 -4.11 -9.80
N LEU A 108 2.56 -4.35 -10.94
CA LEU A 108 1.88 -4.92 -12.12
C LEU A 108 1.36 -6.33 -11.83
N THR A 109 2.13 -7.16 -11.15
CA THR A 109 1.69 -8.50 -10.75
C THR A 109 0.46 -8.44 -9.85
N SER A 110 0.43 -7.54 -8.86
CA SER A 110 -0.73 -7.39 -7.99
C SER A 110 -2.00 -7.01 -8.76
N GLN A 111 -1.87 -6.26 -9.84
CA GLN A 111 -2.97 -5.87 -10.73
C GLN A 111 -3.36 -7.01 -11.69
N SER A 112 -2.40 -7.63 -12.38
CA SER A 112 -2.65 -8.68 -13.36
C SER A 112 -3.18 -9.99 -12.76
N LYS A 113 -2.84 -10.26 -11.51
CA LYS A 113 -3.35 -11.42 -10.75
C LYS A 113 -4.59 -11.08 -9.92
N ASN A 114 -5.16 -9.87 -10.08
CA ASN A 114 -6.38 -9.42 -9.42
C ASN A 114 -6.36 -9.58 -7.88
N CYS A 115 -5.22 -9.30 -7.23
CA CYS A 115 -5.10 -9.46 -5.78
C CYS A 115 -6.16 -8.66 -5.01
N MET A 116 -6.62 -7.54 -5.57
CA MET A 116 -7.60 -6.65 -4.96
C MET A 116 -9.04 -7.18 -5.03
N ASP A 117 -9.31 -8.26 -5.77
CA ASP A 117 -10.61 -8.91 -5.76
C ASP A 117 -10.88 -9.67 -4.45
N CYS A 118 -9.82 -9.98 -3.70
CA CYS A 118 -9.91 -10.62 -2.39
C CYS A 118 -9.36 -9.75 -1.26
N HIS A 119 -8.30 -9.01 -1.52
CA HIS A 119 -7.58 -8.19 -0.54
C HIS A 119 -7.90 -6.70 -0.67
N THR A 120 -7.67 -5.96 0.41
CA THR A 120 -7.59 -4.50 0.34
C THR A 120 -6.14 -4.03 0.31
N LEU A 121 -5.90 -2.90 -0.33
CA LEU A 121 -4.65 -2.14 -0.29
C LEU A 121 -5.00 -0.66 -0.13
N LEU A 122 -4.51 -0.03 0.92
CA LEU A 122 -4.89 1.35 1.31
C LEU A 122 -6.42 1.54 1.42
N GLY A 123 -7.14 0.49 1.82
CA GLY A 123 -8.59 0.50 1.93
C GLY A 123 -9.38 0.26 0.65
N ASN A 124 -8.71 0.17 -0.50
CA ASN A 124 -9.34 -0.17 -1.77
C ASN A 124 -9.27 -1.67 -2.05
N GLY A 125 -10.33 -2.27 -2.53
CA GLY A 125 -10.44 -3.68 -2.85
C GLY A 125 -11.52 -4.39 -2.04
N ALA A 126 -11.52 -5.73 -2.06
CA ALA A 126 -12.49 -6.55 -1.33
C ALA A 126 -12.00 -6.94 0.07
N TYR A 127 -12.95 -7.02 1.01
CA TYR A 127 -12.69 -7.40 2.41
C TYR A 127 -12.82 -8.93 2.66
N TYR A 128 -12.49 -9.73 1.66
CA TYR A 128 -12.55 -11.18 1.78
C TYR A 128 -11.32 -11.77 2.49
N ALA A 129 -10.16 -11.16 2.26
CA ALA A 129 -8.86 -11.54 2.78
C ALA A 129 -8.18 -10.36 3.51
N PRO A 130 -7.06 -10.58 4.24
CA PRO A 130 -6.37 -9.52 4.97
C PRO A 130 -5.94 -8.34 4.10
N ASP A 131 -5.87 -7.14 4.70
CA ASP A 131 -5.33 -5.95 4.06
C ASP A 131 -3.82 -6.09 3.81
N LEU A 132 -3.37 -5.69 2.62
CA LEU A 132 -1.99 -5.84 2.18
C LEU A 132 -1.09 -4.64 2.50
N THR A 133 -1.66 -3.54 3.00
CA THR A 133 -0.91 -2.28 3.20
C THR A 133 0.29 -2.46 4.12
N LYS A 134 0.15 -3.28 5.16
CA LYS A 134 1.21 -3.58 6.15
C LYS A 134 1.62 -5.05 6.16
N ALA A 135 1.34 -5.79 5.09
CA ALA A 135 1.59 -7.23 5.03
C ALA A 135 3.04 -7.62 5.33
N TRP A 136 4.03 -6.83 4.90
CA TRP A 136 5.43 -7.07 5.23
C TRP A 136 5.70 -7.04 6.74
N LEU A 137 4.95 -6.26 7.51
CA LEU A 137 5.15 -6.10 8.96
C LEU A 137 4.34 -7.09 9.79
N ASP A 138 3.52 -7.95 9.17
CA ASP A 138 2.74 -8.95 9.88
C ASP A 138 3.67 -9.96 10.57
N PRO A 139 3.54 -10.12 11.91
CA PRO A 139 4.37 -11.03 12.69
C PRO A 139 4.31 -12.49 12.24
N MET A 140 3.25 -12.91 11.59
CA MET A 140 3.10 -14.28 11.08
C MET A 140 4.25 -14.67 10.14
N TRP A 141 4.75 -13.72 9.36
CA TRP A 141 5.86 -13.95 8.42
C TRP A 141 7.21 -14.20 9.10
N GLU A 142 7.37 -13.78 10.35
CA GLU A 142 8.60 -14.01 11.12
C GLU A 142 8.46 -15.22 12.06
N GLN A 143 7.27 -15.45 12.58
CA GLN A 143 7.05 -16.42 13.65
C GLN A 143 6.58 -17.79 13.14
N THR A 144 5.64 -17.81 12.21
CA THR A 144 4.93 -19.03 11.81
C THR A 144 5.33 -19.51 10.42
N MET A 145 5.35 -18.62 9.46
CA MET A 145 5.51 -18.97 8.06
C MET A 145 6.87 -19.58 7.69
N PRO A 146 8.01 -19.17 8.28
CA PRO A 146 9.28 -19.84 8.00
C PRO A 146 9.25 -21.32 8.39
N ALA A 147 8.68 -21.67 9.53
CA ALA A 147 8.54 -23.05 9.97
C ALA A 147 7.61 -23.86 9.05
N MET A 148 6.49 -23.28 8.60
CA MET A 148 5.53 -23.92 7.70
C MET A 148 6.09 -24.14 6.29
N THR A 149 6.86 -23.21 5.79
CA THR A 149 7.39 -23.23 4.41
C THR A 149 8.77 -23.87 4.30
N GLY A 150 9.45 -24.13 5.44
CA GLY A 150 10.84 -24.55 5.46
C GLY A 150 11.79 -23.45 4.90
N ALA A 151 11.39 -22.19 4.98
CA ALA A 151 12.19 -21.07 4.51
C ALA A 151 13.20 -20.62 5.57
N LYS A 152 14.33 -20.09 5.11
CA LYS A 152 15.37 -19.56 5.99
C LYS A 152 15.16 -18.10 6.36
N SER A 153 14.33 -17.39 5.61
CA SER A 153 14.04 -15.98 5.83
C SER A 153 12.57 -15.67 5.56
N LYS A 154 12.14 -14.52 6.05
CA LYS A 154 10.78 -14.01 5.87
C LYS A 154 10.41 -13.82 4.40
N GLU A 155 11.29 -13.20 3.64
CA GLU A 155 11.08 -12.97 2.21
C GLU A 155 11.00 -14.27 1.43
N GLU A 156 11.81 -15.28 1.76
CA GLU A 156 11.72 -16.60 1.16
C GLU A 156 10.40 -17.29 1.50
N ALA A 157 9.93 -17.16 2.74
CA ALA A 157 8.63 -17.68 3.17
C ALA A 157 7.49 -17.04 2.38
N MET A 158 7.54 -15.71 2.20
CA MET A 158 6.54 -14.99 1.40
C MET A 158 6.54 -15.44 -0.06
N VAL A 159 7.72 -15.61 -0.68
CA VAL A 159 7.84 -16.10 -2.05
C VAL A 159 7.23 -17.50 -2.20
N LYS A 160 7.59 -18.44 -1.32
CA LYS A 160 7.05 -19.81 -1.34
C LYS A 160 5.53 -19.82 -1.18
N PHE A 161 5.01 -19.01 -0.26
CA PHE A 161 3.57 -18.89 -0.06
C PHE A 161 2.87 -18.33 -1.31
N LEU A 162 3.39 -17.24 -1.90
CA LEU A 162 2.79 -16.62 -3.07
C LEU A 162 2.75 -17.56 -4.29
N MET A 163 3.77 -18.40 -4.45
CA MET A 163 3.83 -19.39 -5.53
C MET A 163 2.88 -20.58 -5.31
N HIS A 164 2.71 -21.01 -4.07
CA HIS A 164 1.97 -22.23 -3.72
C HIS A 164 1.11 -22.06 -2.47
N PRO A 165 0.17 -21.08 -2.44
CA PRO A 165 -0.61 -20.81 -1.24
C PRO A 165 -1.46 -21.99 -0.79
N GLU A 166 -1.84 -22.88 -1.71
CA GLU A 166 -2.62 -24.10 -1.43
C GLU A 166 -1.88 -25.10 -0.52
N ARG A 167 -0.55 -24.98 -0.43
CA ARG A 167 0.28 -25.84 0.43
C ARG A 167 0.40 -25.34 1.86
N TYR A 168 0.05 -24.07 2.09
CA TYR A 168 0.28 -23.37 3.35
C TYR A 168 -1.03 -22.73 3.87
N PRO A 169 -2.00 -23.53 4.33
CA PRO A 169 -3.27 -23.01 4.81
C PRO A 169 -3.04 -22.20 6.10
N THR A 170 -3.30 -20.91 6.04
CA THR A 170 -3.15 -20.00 7.18
C THR A 170 -4.49 -19.70 7.87
N HIS A 171 -5.58 -19.87 7.15
CA HIS A 171 -6.95 -19.57 7.61
C HIS A 171 -7.96 -20.54 7.00
N ALA A 172 -9.18 -20.52 7.50
CA ALA A 172 -10.29 -21.29 6.91
C ALA A 172 -10.57 -20.90 5.44
N ARG A 173 -10.25 -19.68 5.08
CA ARG A 173 -10.28 -19.19 3.69
C ARG A 173 -8.88 -19.27 3.13
N MET A 174 -8.69 -20.08 2.10
CA MET A 174 -7.39 -20.28 1.47
C MET A 174 -7.25 -19.33 0.26
N MET A 175 -6.06 -18.77 0.10
CA MET A 175 -5.70 -18.05 -1.10
C MET A 175 -5.62 -19.06 -2.28
N PRO A 176 -6.27 -18.81 -3.42
CA PRO A 176 -6.15 -19.67 -4.59
C PRO A 176 -4.75 -19.58 -5.20
N ASN A 177 -4.31 -20.65 -5.87
CA ASN A 177 -3.09 -20.59 -6.65
C ASN A 177 -3.34 -19.78 -7.94
N LEU A 178 -2.67 -18.63 -8.04
CA LEU A 178 -2.80 -17.70 -9.15
C LEU A 178 -1.74 -17.89 -10.25
N GLY A 179 -0.93 -18.97 -10.17
CA GLY A 179 0.15 -19.22 -11.10
C GLY A 179 1.22 -18.11 -11.08
N ILE A 180 1.57 -17.64 -9.89
CA ILE A 180 2.60 -16.62 -9.70
C ILE A 180 3.96 -17.26 -9.88
N THR A 181 4.79 -16.72 -10.78
CA THR A 181 6.17 -17.16 -10.97
C THR A 181 7.08 -16.67 -9.83
N GLU A 182 8.27 -17.26 -9.69
CA GLU A 182 9.22 -16.84 -8.66
C GLU A 182 9.64 -15.37 -8.80
N GLU A 183 9.85 -14.90 -10.03
CA GLU A 183 10.20 -13.49 -10.30
C GLU A 183 9.05 -12.55 -9.92
N GLU A 184 7.82 -12.88 -10.30
CA GLU A 184 6.61 -12.14 -9.90
C GLU A 184 6.44 -12.13 -8.38
N ALA A 185 6.68 -13.26 -7.71
CA ALA A 185 6.58 -13.36 -6.24
C ALA A 185 7.65 -12.48 -5.55
N LYS A 186 8.89 -12.47 -6.04
CA LYS A 186 9.95 -11.57 -5.54
C LYS A 186 9.56 -10.10 -5.74
N GLY A 187 9.01 -9.76 -6.91
CA GLY A 187 8.49 -8.42 -7.17
C GLY A 187 7.38 -8.03 -6.19
N LEU A 188 6.43 -8.93 -5.92
CA LEU A 188 5.37 -8.72 -4.93
C LEU A 188 5.93 -8.48 -3.54
N VAL A 189 6.94 -9.25 -3.09
CA VAL A 189 7.58 -9.05 -1.78
C VAL A 189 8.21 -7.67 -1.68
N VAL A 190 8.92 -7.23 -2.73
CA VAL A 190 9.49 -5.87 -2.82
C VAL A 190 8.38 -4.82 -2.74
N PHE A 191 7.29 -5.00 -3.47
CA PHE A 191 6.14 -4.11 -3.46
C PHE A 191 5.49 -4.03 -2.07
N LEU A 192 5.21 -5.15 -1.42
CA LEU A 192 4.61 -5.21 -0.08
C LEU A 192 5.52 -4.59 0.99
N LYS A 193 6.83 -4.79 0.90
CA LYS A 193 7.79 -4.12 1.79
C LYS A 193 7.75 -2.61 1.58
N HIS A 194 7.76 -2.14 0.34
CA HIS A 194 7.64 -0.72 0.02
C HIS A 194 6.30 -0.14 0.53
N MET A 195 5.17 -0.81 0.29
CA MET A 195 3.86 -0.37 0.77
C MET A 195 3.84 -0.21 2.30
N SER A 196 4.47 -1.14 3.02
CA SER A 196 4.56 -1.10 4.47
C SER A 196 5.39 0.07 5.01
N SER A 197 6.25 0.68 4.18
CA SER A 197 7.05 1.86 4.53
C SER A 197 6.30 3.18 4.42
N ILE A 198 5.15 3.20 3.77
CA ILE A 198 4.35 4.40 3.57
C ILE A 198 3.64 4.78 4.86
N ASP A 199 3.73 6.05 5.26
CA ASP A 199 2.93 6.58 6.36
C ASP A 199 1.48 6.78 5.89
N THR A 200 0.62 5.88 6.31
CA THR A 200 -0.80 5.83 5.94
C THR A 200 -1.71 6.46 6.99
N ASN A 201 -1.15 7.29 7.87
CA ASN A 201 -1.89 7.95 8.94
C ASN A 201 -2.65 6.97 9.86
N GLY A 202 -1.96 5.88 10.25
CA GLY A 202 -2.50 4.84 11.13
C GLY A 202 -3.44 3.82 10.46
N TYR A 203 -3.53 3.82 9.14
CA TYR A 203 -4.27 2.77 8.42
C TYR A 203 -3.37 1.54 8.16
N PRO A 204 -3.89 0.29 8.21
CA PRO A 204 -5.22 -0.11 8.68
C PRO A 204 -5.37 0.03 10.20
N ARG A 205 -6.56 0.42 10.63
CA ARG A 205 -6.84 0.57 12.06
C ARG A 205 -6.73 -0.77 12.78
N GLY A 206 -6.10 -0.74 13.95
CA GLY A 206 -5.90 -1.94 14.77
C GLY A 206 -4.77 -2.85 14.31
N PHE A 207 -4.03 -2.47 13.25
CA PHE A 207 -2.79 -3.17 12.92
C PHE A 207 -1.78 -2.96 14.05
N SER A 208 -1.20 -4.05 14.56
CA SER A 208 -0.12 -4.01 15.53
C SER A 208 0.94 -5.03 15.11
N LYS A 209 2.19 -4.57 15.04
CA LYS A 209 3.35 -5.45 14.83
C LYS A 209 3.58 -6.39 16.02
N THR A 210 3.17 -5.95 17.22
CA THR A 210 3.30 -6.75 18.42
C THR A 210 2.13 -7.72 18.47
N VAL A 211 2.41 -9.01 18.40
CA VAL A 211 1.42 -10.02 18.78
C VAL A 211 1.12 -9.77 20.25
N LYS A 212 -0.03 -9.19 20.53
CA LYS A 212 -0.56 -9.20 21.89
C LYS A 212 -0.82 -10.67 22.20
N THR A 213 0.07 -11.30 22.94
CA THR A 213 -0.25 -12.57 23.60
C THR A 213 -1.58 -12.32 24.29
N PHE A 214 -2.60 -13.08 23.91
CA PHE A 214 -3.88 -13.07 24.59
C PHE A 214 -3.61 -13.54 26.01
N GLU A 215 -3.30 -12.62 26.90
CA GLU A 215 -3.52 -12.84 28.31
C GLU A 215 -5.02 -13.03 28.45
N THR A 216 -5.40 -14.25 28.75
CA THR A 216 -6.77 -14.67 29.04
C THR A 216 -7.36 -13.66 30.03
N GLY A 217 -8.17 -12.72 29.55
CA GLY A 217 -8.85 -11.74 30.38
C GLY A 217 -8.94 -10.31 29.87
N GLY A 218 -8.38 -9.96 28.74
CA GLY A 218 -8.44 -8.59 28.20
C GLY A 218 -9.78 -8.29 27.54
N THR A 219 -10.62 -7.51 28.20
CA THR A 219 -11.82 -6.86 27.68
C THR A 219 -11.46 -6.02 26.45
N TYR A 220 -12.17 -6.24 25.34
CA TYR A 220 -12.13 -5.34 24.17
C TYR A 220 -12.56 -3.95 24.64
N ALA A 221 -11.65 -2.98 24.63
CA ALA A 221 -12.01 -1.58 24.79
C ALA A 221 -12.89 -1.19 23.60
N LYS A 222 -14.06 -0.67 23.91
CA LYS A 222 -15.09 -0.20 22.99
C LYS A 222 -14.61 1.00 22.17
#